data_5249777af400b3a83343f7dbfba15822
#
_entry.id   5249777af400b3a83343f7dbfba15822
#
_cell.length_a   1.000
_cell.length_b   1.000
_cell.length_c   1.000
_cell.angle_alpha   90.00
_cell.angle_beta   90.00
_cell.angle_gamma   90.00
#
_symmetry.space_group_name_H-M   'P 1'
#
loop_
_entity.id
_entity.type
_entity.pdbx_description
1 polymer ?
#
loop_
_entity_poly.entity_id
_entity_poly.type
_entity_poly.pdbx_seq_one_letter_code
_entity_poly.pdbx_strand_id
1 'polypeptide(L)'
;MQTIIRKPVITEKATMCSESLNRFTFEVDKKANKLEIKKAVEKMYGINVIDVRTMNYGGGASSAKYTNKGVIEQKSKQWKKAIVSVADGQTIDLFNNYLEKAMSLKKFKPTTPGQRHKVALEFKGITASTPEKSLVSSMKKSGGRNNDGRMTMRYIGGGHKQKYRIIDFKRDKFDIPATVKTIEYDPNRTANIALLFYADGEKRYIIAPNGMKVGDQILSGKTATPNIGNAMYLSDIPLGTVIHNIELKPGKGGSIARGAGTYAQLNARDGKYAIVKMPSGETRMILVTCIATIGSVSNSEHNLAVSGKAGRSRWLGRRPRVRGVVMNPVDHPMGGGEGRNSGGHPRSRNGIPAKGFKTRSKSKYSDKLIIERRKK
;
A
#
# COMPACT_ATOMS: atom_id res chain seq x y z
N MET A 1 -26.64 -0.08 7.15
CA MET A 1 -26.73 0.29 8.57
C MET A 1 -25.65 1.31 8.88
N GLN A 2 -25.99 2.52 9.33
CA GLN A 2 -24.99 3.51 9.77
C GLN A 2 -24.33 3.00 11.06
N THR A 3 -23.01 2.91 11.04
CA THR A 3 -22.23 2.51 12.22
C THR A 3 -22.25 3.66 13.24
N ILE A 4 -22.95 3.47 14.35
CA ILE A 4 -23.09 4.46 15.45
C ILE A 4 -21.72 4.75 16.07
N ILE A 5 -20.90 3.73 16.26
CA ILE A 5 -19.54 3.84 16.79
C ILE A 5 -18.59 4.05 15.61
N ARG A 6 -17.84 5.16 15.61
CA ARG A 6 -16.90 5.51 14.54
C ARG A 6 -15.48 4.98 14.81
N LYS A 7 -14.96 5.25 16.01
CA LYS A 7 -13.62 4.78 16.44
C LYS A 7 -13.45 4.95 17.95
N PRO A 8 -12.57 4.18 18.59
CA PRO A 8 -12.16 4.44 19.95
C PRO A 8 -11.29 5.71 20.03
N VAL A 9 -11.35 6.40 21.15
CA VAL A 9 -10.53 7.58 21.45
C VAL A 9 -9.43 7.16 22.42
N ILE A 10 -8.21 7.02 21.91
CA ILE A 10 -7.04 6.59 22.67
C ILE A 10 -6.19 7.82 23.00
N THR A 11 -6.28 8.29 24.23
CA THR A 11 -5.45 9.37 24.80
C THR A 11 -4.93 8.90 26.14
N GLU A 12 -3.83 9.46 26.64
CA GLU A 12 -3.28 9.11 27.97
C GLU A 12 -4.36 9.10 29.05
N LYS A 13 -5.20 10.14 29.10
CA LYS A 13 -6.31 10.21 30.05
C LYS A 13 -7.38 9.13 29.82
N ALA A 14 -7.67 8.77 28.57
CA ALA A 14 -8.66 7.71 28.26
C ALA A 14 -8.11 6.33 28.65
N THR A 15 -6.82 6.10 28.50
CA THR A 15 -6.13 4.86 28.92
C THR A 15 -6.13 4.73 30.44
N MET A 16 -5.76 5.79 31.16
CA MET A 16 -5.86 5.81 32.63
C MET A 16 -7.27 5.55 33.12
N CYS A 17 -8.30 6.12 32.46
CA CYS A 17 -9.69 5.87 32.81
C CYS A 17 -10.17 4.43 32.49
N SER A 18 -9.59 3.80 31.48
CA SER A 18 -9.91 2.38 31.19
C SER A 18 -9.29 1.41 32.19
N GLU A 19 -8.05 1.69 32.63
CA GLU A 19 -7.34 0.86 33.60
C GLU A 19 -7.84 1.01 35.03
N SER A 20 -8.13 2.26 35.45
CA SER A 20 -8.51 2.54 36.86
C SER A 20 -10.02 2.55 37.14
N LEU A 21 -10.86 2.82 36.15
CA LEU A 21 -12.30 3.06 36.32
C LEU A 21 -13.18 2.24 35.38
N ASN A 22 -12.67 1.29 34.61
CA ASN A 22 -13.39 0.53 33.58
C ASN A 22 -14.23 1.41 32.62
N ARG A 23 -13.69 2.60 32.26
CA ARG A 23 -14.37 3.57 31.40
C ARG A 23 -13.69 3.67 30.05
N PHE A 24 -14.41 3.28 29.01
CA PHE A 24 -13.92 3.28 27.62
C PHE A 24 -14.49 4.47 26.84
N THR A 25 -13.66 5.07 26.01
CA THR A 25 -14.00 6.30 25.30
C THR A 25 -14.09 6.07 23.79
N PHE A 26 -15.20 6.52 23.18
CA PHE A 26 -15.48 6.35 21.75
C PHE A 26 -15.85 7.68 21.06
N GLU A 27 -15.45 7.83 19.81
CA GLU A 27 -16.06 8.80 18.90
C GLU A 27 -17.29 8.15 18.27
N VAL A 28 -18.47 8.77 18.44
CA VAL A 28 -19.75 8.26 17.98
C VAL A 28 -20.42 9.22 17.01
N ASP A 29 -21.47 8.77 16.35
CA ASP A 29 -22.25 9.64 15.48
C ASP A 29 -22.88 10.78 16.30
N LYS A 30 -22.89 11.99 15.73
CA LYS A 30 -23.39 13.19 16.40
C LYS A 30 -24.89 13.10 16.77
N LYS A 31 -25.67 12.40 15.97
CA LYS A 31 -27.11 12.23 16.16
C LYS A 31 -27.49 11.12 17.15
N ALA A 32 -26.57 10.17 17.41
CA ALA A 32 -26.85 9.03 18.27
C ALA A 32 -27.16 9.45 19.71
N ASN A 33 -28.19 8.85 20.31
CA ASN A 33 -28.52 9.05 21.71
C ASN A 33 -27.80 8.05 22.63
N LYS A 34 -27.91 8.23 23.97
CA LYS A 34 -27.23 7.38 24.95
C LYS A 34 -27.65 5.91 24.86
N LEU A 35 -28.96 5.65 24.66
CA LEU A 35 -29.51 4.29 24.57
C LEU A 35 -29.04 3.56 23.30
N GLU A 36 -28.97 4.27 22.18
CA GLU A 36 -28.44 3.70 20.93
C GLU A 36 -26.96 3.39 21.04
N ILE A 37 -26.18 4.27 21.69
CA ILE A 37 -24.75 4.04 21.94
C ILE A 37 -24.55 2.82 22.85
N LYS A 38 -25.35 2.70 23.95
CA LYS A 38 -25.34 1.55 24.85
C LYS A 38 -25.54 0.25 24.06
N LYS A 39 -26.67 0.14 23.35
CA LYS A 39 -27.00 -1.06 22.55
C LYS A 39 -25.94 -1.38 21.47
N ALA A 40 -25.35 -0.35 20.86
CA ALA A 40 -24.33 -0.53 19.85
C ALA A 40 -23.01 -1.09 20.43
N VAL A 41 -22.60 -0.63 21.62
CA VAL A 41 -21.41 -1.13 22.32
C VAL A 41 -21.64 -2.55 22.82
N GLU A 42 -22.78 -2.83 23.47
CA GLU A 42 -23.16 -4.16 23.94
C GLU A 42 -23.17 -5.19 22.79
N LYS A 43 -23.77 -4.81 21.65
CA LYS A 43 -23.81 -5.68 20.46
C LYS A 43 -22.43 -5.91 19.84
N MET A 44 -21.53 -4.91 19.87
CA MET A 44 -20.23 -4.97 19.21
C MET A 44 -19.20 -5.75 20.01
N TYR A 45 -19.24 -5.63 21.35
CA TYR A 45 -18.22 -6.21 22.24
C TYR A 45 -18.74 -7.33 23.14
N GLY A 46 -20.05 -7.61 23.15
CA GLY A 46 -20.65 -8.67 23.96
C GLY A 46 -20.58 -8.43 25.47
N ILE A 47 -20.63 -7.18 25.92
CA ILE A 47 -20.41 -6.74 27.30
C ILE A 47 -21.62 -5.99 27.86
N ASN A 48 -21.74 -5.94 29.18
CA ASN A 48 -22.78 -5.15 29.87
C ASN A 48 -22.30 -3.72 30.13
N VAL A 49 -23.03 -2.73 29.62
CA VAL A 49 -22.75 -1.31 29.81
C VAL A 49 -23.61 -0.76 30.95
N ILE A 50 -22.97 -0.20 31.98
CA ILE A 50 -23.64 0.39 33.16
C ILE A 50 -24.13 1.80 32.81
N ASP A 51 -23.23 2.68 32.34
CA ASP A 51 -23.54 4.11 32.09
C ASP A 51 -22.86 4.61 30.79
N VAL A 52 -23.54 5.57 30.13
CA VAL A 52 -23.01 6.24 28.94
C VAL A 52 -23.09 7.75 29.12
N ARG A 53 -21.92 8.39 29.17
CA ARG A 53 -21.78 9.85 29.23
C ARG A 53 -21.35 10.37 27.86
N THR A 54 -22.03 11.40 27.39
CA THR A 54 -21.75 11.97 26.06
C THR A 54 -21.35 13.45 26.16
N MET A 55 -20.41 13.85 25.34
CA MET A 55 -19.93 15.22 25.18
C MET A 55 -19.84 15.59 23.71
N ASN A 56 -20.33 16.79 23.35
CA ASN A 56 -20.19 17.33 22.01
C ASN A 56 -18.94 18.21 21.94
N TYR A 57 -18.11 17.97 20.93
CA TYR A 57 -16.89 18.73 20.64
C TYR A 57 -17.02 19.46 19.31
N GLY A 58 -16.35 20.61 19.18
CA GLY A 58 -16.36 21.42 17.96
C GLY A 58 -17.58 22.35 17.86
N GLY A 59 -17.59 23.21 16.84
CA GLY A 59 -18.65 24.21 16.65
C GLY A 59 -18.41 25.51 17.38
N GLY A 60 -17.32 25.67 18.12
CA GLY A 60 -16.87 26.94 18.68
C GLY A 60 -16.33 27.90 17.61
N ALA A 61 -15.97 29.11 18.04
CA ALA A 61 -15.54 30.20 17.18
C ALA A 61 -14.58 29.79 16.08
N SER A 62 -14.91 30.20 14.86
CA SER A 62 -14.13 29.94 13.66
C SER A 62 -12.75 30.61 13.76
N SER A 63 -11.69 29.92 13.41
CA SER A 63 -10.43 30.59 13.09
C SER A 63 -10.56 31.25 11.72
N ALA A 64 -10.60 32.58 11.69
CA ALA A 64 -10.61 33.32 10.43
C ALA A 64 -9.20 33.31 9.82
N LYS A 65 -9.09 32.83 8.59
CA LYS A 65 -7.84 32.92 7.82
C LYS A 65 -7.99 34.01 6.77
N TYR A 66 -7.24 35.09 6.93
CA TYR A 66 -7.20 36.17 5.93
C TYR A 66 -6.40 35.71 4.71
N THR A 67 -7.02 35.82 3.55
CA THR A 67 -6.37 35.54 2.26
C THR A 67 -6.53 36.74 1.33
N ASN A 68 -5.73 36.85 0.29
CA ASN A 68 -5.82 37.91 -0.73
C ASN A 68 -7.18 37.92 -1.48
N LYS A 69 -8.05 36.93 -1.27
CA LYS A 69 -9.39 36.79 -1.87
C LYS A 69 -10.54 36.94 -0.85
N GLY A 70 -10.22 37.40 0.38
CA GLY A 70 -11.20 37.60 1.44
C GLY A 70 -10.96 36.70 2.67
N VAL A 71 -11.85 36.77 3.62
CA VAL A 71 -11.79 36.04 4.89
C VAL A 71 -12.43 34.65 4.70
N ILE A 72 -11.67 33.60 4.96
CA ILE A 72 -12.20 32.23 4.97
C ILE A 72 -12.42 31.81 6.43
N GLU A 73 -13.67 31.67 6.82
CA GLU A 73 -14.04 31.12 8.13
C GLU A 73 -14.06 29.60 8.09
N GLN A 74 -13.18 28.96 8.83
CA GLN A 74 -13.10 27.53 8.96
C GLN A 74 -13.69 27.08 10.30
N LYS A 75 -14.95 26.60 10.28
CA LYS A 75 -15.60 26.03 11.48
C LYS A 75 -14.92 24.73 11.87
N SER A 76 -14.59 24.55 13.15
CA SER A 76 -14.02 23.31 13.67
C SER A 76 -15.00 22.14 13.46
N LYS A 77 -14.48 20.98 13.05
CA LYS A 77 -15.29 19.77 12.80
C LYS A 77 -16.01 19.35 14.08
N GLN A 78 -17.33 19.28 14.04
CA GLN A 78 -18.13 18.83 15.17
C GLN A 78 -18.12 17.30 15.27
N TRP A 79 -17.93 16.77 16.48
CA TRP A 79 -17.99 15.34 16.76
C TRP A 79 -18.53 15.09 18.18
N LYS A 80 -19.06 13.90 18.44
CA LYS A 80 -19.57 13.49 19.74
C LYS A 80 -18.66 12.44 20.36
N LYS A 81 -18.27 12.64 21.62
CA LYS A 81 -17.51 11.73 22.43
C LYS A 81 -18.44 11.00 23.38
N ALA A 82 -18.38 9.69 23.45
CA ALA A 82 -19.06 8.86 24.42
C ALA A 82 -18.05 8.22 25.37
N ILE A 83 -18.32 8.29 26.66
CA ILE A 83 -17.56 7.57 27.70
C ILE A 83 -18.52 6.51 28.23
N VAL A 84 -18.12 5.25 28.08
CA VAL A 84 -18.94 4.07 28.43
C VAL A 84 -18.31 3.42 29.66
N SER A 85 -19.08 3.27 30.73
CA SER A 85 -18.70 2.53 31.93
C SER A 85 -19.18 1.08 31.79
N VAL A 86 -18.30 0.14 32.01
CA VAL A 86 -18.55 -1.30 31.86
C VAL A 86 -18.59 -1.96 33.24
N ALA A 87 -19.34 -3.06 33.37
CA ALA A 87 -19.46 -3.81 34.61
C ALA A 87 -18.11 -4.36 35.07
N ASP A 88 -17.94 -4.47 36.40
CA ASP A 88 -16.72 -5.02 36.99
C ASP A 88 -16.47 -6.46 36.53
N GLY A 89 -15.23 -6.76 36.21
CA GLY A 89 -14.80 -8.05 35.64
C GLY A 89 -14.93 -8.17 34.13
N GLN A 90 -15.51 -7.17 33.43
CA GLN A 90 -15.54 -7.13 31.97
C GLN A 90 -14.65 -6.01 31.46
N THR A 91 -13.80 -6.32 30.48
CA THR A 91 -12.90 -5.34 29.85
C THR A 91 -13.14 -5.29 28.36
N ILE A 92 -13.06 -4.09 27.77
CA ILE A 92 -13.06 -3.95 26.32
C ILE A 92 -11.60 -3.95 25.86
N ASP A 93 -11.22 -4.96 25.10
CA ASP A 93 -9.89 -5.01 24.49
C ASP A 93 -9.83 -4.06 23.28
N LEU A 94 -9.68 -2.75 23.55
CA LEU A 94 -9.52 -1.73 22.53
C LEU A 94 -8.16 -1.80 21.85
N PHE A 95 -7.20 -2.49 22.46
CA PHE A 95 -5.79 -2.47 22.07
C PHE A 95 -5.41 -3.59 21.10
N ASN A 96 -5.99 -4.80 21.21
CA ASN A 96 -5.61 -5.90 20.32
C ASN A 96 -5.95 -5.64 18.85
N ASN A 97 -7.12 -5.07 18.55
CA ASN A 97 -7.49 -4.75 17.17
C ASN A 97 -6.84 -3.44 16.63
N TYR A 98 -6.34 -2.55 17.50
CA TYR A 98 -5.72 -1.28 17.11
C TYR A 98 -4.19 -1.34 17.18
N LEU A 99 -3.61 -2.12 18.07
CA LEU A 99 -2.17 -2.34 18.16
C LEU A 99 -1.65 -3.30 17.09
N GLU A 100 -2.43 -4.26 16.61
CA GLU A 100 -2.08 -5.02 15.39
C GLU A 100 -2.10 -4.12 14.13
N LYS A 101 -2.90 -3.07 14.11
CA LYS A 101 -2.87 -1.97 13.12
C LYS A 101 -1.99 -0.79 13.51
N ALA A 102 -1.37 -0.78 14.68
CA ALA A 102 -0.51 0.30 15.12
C ALA A 102 0.77 0.31 14.30
N MET A 103 0.71 1.19 13.32
CA MET A 103 1.75 1.78 12.48
C MET A 103 3.13 1.11 12.60
N SER A 104 3.46 0.32 11.57
CA SER A 104 4.83 -0.14 11.34
C SER A 104 5.78 1.02 10.93
N LEU A 105 5.43 2.25 11.29
CA LEU A 105 6.13 3.47 10.93
C LEU A 105 6.81 4.09 12.15
N LYS A 106 8.14 4.21 12.06
CA LYS A 106 8.98 4.91 13.05
C LYS A 106 9.20 6.36 12.64
N LYS A 107 8.69 7.29 13.42
CA LYS A 107 9.03 8.72 13.33
C LYS A 107 10.29 9.00 14.13
N PHE A 108 11.16 9.87 13.62
CA PHE A 108 12.42 10.23 14.29
C PHE A 108 12.29 11.60 14.98
N LYS A 109 12.99 11.75 16.10
CA LYS A 109 13.12 13.05 16.76
C LYS A 109 13.88 14.03 15.83
N PRO A 110 13.54 15.32 15.80
CA PRO A 110 14.14 16.30 14.89
C PRO A 110 15.52 16.80 15.38
N THR A 111 16.42 15.88 15.73
CA THR A 111 17.76 16.18 16.24
C THR A 111 18.70 16.72 15.17
N THR A 112 18.47 16.33 13.89
CA THR A 112 19.26 16.83 12.75
C THR A 112 18.34 17.17 11.58
N PRO A 113 18.77 18.03 10.62
CA PRO A 113 17.98 18.37 9.43
C PRO A 113 17.51 17.14 8.65
N GLY A 114 18.34 16.10 8.56
CA GLY A 114 17.99 14.86 7.84
C GLY A 114 17.01 13.96 8.60
N GLN A 115 16.86 14.12 9.92
CA GLN A 115 15.91 13.34 10.73
C GLN A 115 14.57 14.03 10.92
N ARG A 116 14.52 15.37 10.83
CA ARG A 116 13.31 16.17 11.08
C ARG A 116 12.06 15.67 10.38
N HIS A 117 12.18 15.25 9.12
CA HIS A 117 11.06 14.78 8.31
C HIS A 117 11.17 13.30 7.97
N LYS A 118 12.07 12.56 8.62
CA LYS A 118 12.28 11.14 8.32
C LYS A 118 11.19 10.30 8.95
N VAL A 119 10.59 9.44 8.12
CA VAL A 119 9.67 8.37 8.53
C VAL A 119 10.21 7.07 7.93
N ALA A 120 10.51 6.10 8.77
CA ALA A 120 10.99 4.79 8.34
C ALA A 120 9.95 3.70 8.64
N LEU A 121 9.97 2.64 7.85
CA LEU A 121 9.21 1.43 8.15
C LEU A 121 9.88 0.68 9.31
N GLU A 122 9.09 0.12 10.18
CA GLU A 122 9.51 -0.90 11.13
C GLU A 122 9.33 -2.27 10.49
N PHE A 123 10.34 -3.12 10.62
CA PHE A 123 10.33 -4.44 10.02
C PHE A 123 9.78 -5.52 10.97
N LYS A 124 8.70 -5.22 11.70
CA LYS A 124 8.11 -6.12 12.71
C LYS A 124 7.67 -7.49 12.17
N GLY A 125 7.28 -7.56 10.91
CA GLY A 125 6.83 -8.81 10.27
C GLY A 125 7.93 -9.62 9.60
N ILE A 126 9.21 -9.21 9.70
CA ILE A 126 10.33 -9.93 9.09
C ILE A 126 10.90 -10.92 10.09
N THR A 127 10.97 -12.19 9.70
CA THR A 127 11.43 -13.28 10.56
C THR A 127 12.87 -13.71 10.31
N ALA A 128 13.43 -13.41 9.12
CA ALA A 128 14.81 -13.72 8.78
C ALA A 128 15.50 -12.57 8.05
N SER A 129 16.79 -12.35 8.35
CA SER A 129 17.62 -11.31 7.74
C SER A 129 18.50 -11.83 6.62
N THR A 130 18.81 -13.13 6.60
CA THR A 130 19.68 -13.76 5.62
C THR A 130 18.86 -14.51 4.58
N PRO A 131 19.06 -14.24 3.26
CA PRO A 131 18.34 -14.95 2.22
C PRO A 131 18.90 -16.35 1.98
N GLU A 132 18.06 -17.24 1.44
CA GLU A 132 18.47 -18.57 0.96
C GLU A 132 19.48 -18.45 -0.18
N LYS A 133 20.68 -19.04 0.00
CA LYS A 133 21.80 -18.84 -0.92
C LYS A 133 21.54 -19.36 -2.33
N SER A 134 20.84 -20.48 -2.47
CA SER A 134 20.49 -21.10 -3.75
C SER A 134 19.57 -20.24 -4.61
N LEU A 135 18.75 -19.39 -3.98
CA LEU A 135 17.76 -18.53 -4.64
C LEU A 135 18.23 -17.08 -4.83
N VAL A 136 19.53 -16.83 -4.72
CA VAL A 136 20.12 -15.49 -4.85
C VAL A 136 21.08 -15.43 -6.02
N SER A 137 20.91 -14.42 -6.86
CA SER A 137 21.84 -14.11 -7.96
C SER A 137 22.48 -12.72 -7.80
N SER A 138 23.65 -12.54 -8.40
CA SER A 138 24.30 -11.24 -8.44
C SER A 138 23.58 -10.31 -9.40
N MET A 139 23.42 -9.03 -9.02
CA MET A 139 22.80 -8.02 -9.85
C MET A 139 23.84 -7.01 -10.34
N LYS A 140 24.13 -7.03 -11.63
CA LYS A 140 24.99 -6.03 -12.29
C LYS A 140 24.18 -4.73 -12.47
N LYS A 141 24.81 -3.58 -12.20
CA LYS A 141 24.20 -2.26 -12.39
C LYS A 141 24.70 -1.63 -13.68
N SER A 142 23.82 -1.34 -14.61
CA SER A 142 24.16 -0.72 -15.89
C SER A 142 24.48 0.77 -15.79
N GLY A 143 24.08 1.44 -14.69
CA GLY A 143 24.25 2.89 -14.56
C GLY A 143 23.45 3.70 -15.59
N GLY A 144 22.39 3.13 -16.15
CA GLY A 144 21.54 3.73 -17.17
C GLY A 144 22.10 3.63 -18.60
N ARG A 145 23.10 2.73 -18.83
CA ARG A 145 23.68 2.45 -20.15
C ARG A 145 22.99 1.24 -20.76
N ASN A 146 22.85 1.26 -22.09
CA ASN A 146 22.40 0.12 -22.89
C ASN A 146 23.58 -0.83 -23.20
N ASN A 147 23.36 -1.84 -24.06
CA ASN A 147 24.38 -2.81 -24.47
C ASN A 147 25.57 -2.16 -25.20
N ASP A 148 25.33 -1.06 -25.92
CA ASP A 148 26.36 -0.29 -26.66
C ASP A 148 27.10 0.72 -25.77
N GLY A 149 26.85 0.71 -24.45
CA GLY A 149 27.46 1.63 -23.51
C GLY A 149 26.86 3.06 -23.53
N ARG A 150 25.89 3.34 -24.39
CA ARG A 150 25.26 4.66 -24.51
C ARG A 150 24.25 4.89 -23.38
N MET A 151 24.21 6.11 -22.83
CA MET A 151 23.28 6.47 -21.78
C MET A 151 21.85 6.62 -22.33
N THR A 152 21.01 5.62 -22.10
CA THR A 152 19.58 5.63 -22.45
C THR A 152 18.69 6.14 -21.30
N MET A 153 19.12 5.99 -20.06
CA MET A 153 18.42 6.48 -18.88
C MET A 153 19.33 7.38 -18.05
N ARG A 154 18.98 8.68 -17.96
CA ARG A 154 19.72 9.66 -17.17
C ARG A 154 19.44 9.53 -15.65
N TYR A 155 20.33 10.06 -14.84
CA TYR A 155 20.17 10.19 -13.39
C TYR A 155 20.08 8.85 -12.64
N ILE A 156 20.63 7.78 -13.19
CA ILE A 156 20.81 6.49 -12.55
C ILE A 156 22.31 6.23 -12.40
N GLY A 157 22.71 5.66 -11.26
CA GLY A 157 24.08 5.24 -10.99
C GLY A 157 24.44 5.27 -9.53
N GLY A 158 25.46 4.52 -9.17
CA GLY A 158 25.88 4.31 -7.80
C GLY A 158 24.86 3.51 -6.99
N GLY A 159 24.75 3.84 -5.71
CA GLY A 159 23.86 3.15 -4.78
C GLY A 159 24.42 1.85 -4.24
N HIS A 160 23.77 1.33 -3.21
CA HIS A 160 24.19 0.12 -2.50
C HIS A 160 24.18 -1.11 -3.41
N LYS A 161 25.19 -2.01 -3.29
CA LYS A 161 25.20 -3.30 -4.00
C LYS A 161 24.03 -4.17 -3.51
N GLN A 162 23.28 -4.71 -4.44
CA GLN A 162 22.09 -5.51 -4.13
C GLN A 162 22.22 -6.90 -4.77
N LYS A 163 21.71 -7.90 -4.08
CA LYS A 163 21.54 -9.25 -4.59
C LYS A 163 20.09 -9.42 -5.03
N TYR A 164 19.85 -10.06 -6.17
CA TYR A 164 18.53 -10.36 -6.66
C TYR A 164 18.02 -11.67 -6.06
N ARG A 165 16.79 -11.69 -5.54
CA ARG A 165 16.10 -12.91 -5.12
C ARG A 165 15.26 -13.42 -6.27
N ILE A 166 15.40 -14.69 -6.60
CA ILE A 166 14.62 -15.35 -7.64
C ILE A 166 13.23 -15.60 -7.07
N ILE A 167 12.24 -14.92 -7.61
CA ILE A 167 10.85 -15.01 -7.14
C ILE A 167 10.06 -15.84 -8.14
N ASP A 168 9.29 -16.77 -7.62
CA ASP A 168 8.31 -17.53 -8.40
C ASP A 168 7.07 -16.66 -8.68
N PHE A 169 7.02 -16.08 -9.87
CA PHE A 169 5.86 -15.34 -10.36
C PHE A 169 4.87 -16.23 -11.11
N LYS A 170 5.29 -17.43 -11.52
CA LYS A 170 4.47 -18.35 -12.31
C LYS A 170 3.54 -19.18 -11.45
N ARG A 171 4.03 -19.59 -10.28
CA ARG A 171 3.30 -20.48 -9.37
C ARG A 171 2.88 -21.78 -10.08
N ASP A 172 3.79 -22.31 -10.89
CA ASP A 172 3.59 -23.47 -11.77
C ASP A 172 3.68 -24.83 -11.07
N LYS A 173 3.94 -24.85 -9.78
CA LYS A 173 3.91 -26.06 -8.95
C LYS A 173 2.48 -26.29 -8.45
N PHE A 174 1.72 -27.04 -9.24
CA PHE A 174 0.31 -27.30 -8.93
C PHE A 174 0.15 -28.48 -7.98
N ASP A 175 -0.84 -28.37 -7.09
CA ASP A 175 -1.36 -29.41 -6.20
C ASP A 175 -0.31 -29.99 -5.21
N ILE A 176 0.83 -29.33 -5.05
CA ILE A 176 1.86 -29.67 -4.05
C ILE A 176 1.81 -28.62 -2.93
N PRO A 177 1.55 -29.03 -1.68
CA PRO A 177 1.50 -28.12 -0.56
C PRO A 177 2.89 -27.59 -0.22
N ALA A 178 2.95 -26.31 0.11
CA ALA A 178 4.16 -25.64 0.57
C ALA A 178 3.91 -24.95 1.91
N THR A 179 4.89 -25.01 2.81
CA THR A 179 4.84 -24.33 4.11
C THR A 179 5.67 -23.05 4.08
N VAL A 180 5.13 -21.96 4.61
CA VAL A 180 5.84 -20.70 4.80
C VAL A 180 6.88 -20.86 5.89
N LYS A 181 8.17 -20.80 5.55
CA LYS A 181 9.27 -20.95 6.51
C LYS A 181 9.71 -19.61 7.09
N THR A 182 9.88 -18.59 6.23
CA THR A 182 10.32 -17.25 6.65
C THR A 182 9.64 -16.17 5.82
N ILE A 183 9.52 -14.97 6.42
CA ILE A 183 9.15 -13.74 5.74
C ILE A 183 10.38 -12.82 5.76
N GLU A 184 10.78 -12.32 4.58
CA GLU A 184 12.07 -11.64 4.40
C GLU A 184 11.90 -10.29 3.69
N TYR A 185 12.89 -9.41 3.93
CA TYR A 185 13.06 -8.16 3.20
C TYR A 185 13.77 -8.37 1.87
N ASP A 186 13.24 -7.80 0.78
CA ASP A 186 13.93 -7.75 -0.51
C ASP A 186 14.26 -6.30 -0.90
N PRO A 187 15.55 -5.94 -1.10
CA PRO A 187 15.94 -4.59 -1.51
C PRO A 187 15.54 -4.22 -2.94
N ASN A 188 15.11 -5.18 -3.76
CA ASN A 188 14.75 -4.96 -5.16
C ASN A 188 13.26 -4.66 -5.37
N ARG A 189 12.46 -4.81 -4.31
CA ARG A 189 11.01 -4.56 -4.35
C ARG A 189 10.52 -3.87 -3.08
N THR A 190 9.32 -3.35 -3.16
CA THR A 190 8.69 -2.65 -2.03
C THR A 190 7.94 -3.61 -1.10
N ALA A 191 7.51 -4.76 -1.63
CA ALA A 191 6.82 -5.81 -0.90
C ALA A 191 7.82 -6.73 -0.17
N ASN A 192 7.39 -7.33 0.93
CA ASN A 192 8.12 -8.43 1.56
C ASN A 192 7.97 -9.71 0.72
N ILE A 193 8.89 -10.64 0.89
CA ILE A 193 8.88 -11.95 0.25
C ILE A 193 8.75 -13.05 1.29
N ALA A 194 8.19 -14.19 0.92
CA ALA A 194 8.08 -15.37 1.77
C ALA A 194 8.85 -16.53 1.14
N LEU A 195 9.63 -17.23 1.94
CA LEU A 195 10.32 -18.47 1.55
C LEU A 195 9.38 -19.64 1.81
N LEU A 196 9.09 -20.38 0.76
CA LEU A 196 8.29 -21.59 0.78
C LEU A 196 9.16 -22.83 0.73
N PHE A 197 8.82 -23.82 1.54
CA PHE A 197 9.33 -25.17 1.47
C PHE A 197 8.20 -26.06 0.99
N TYR A 198 8.36 -26.66 -0.19
CA TYR A 198 7.43 -27.61 -0.76
C TYR A 198 7.62 -29.01 -0.15
N ALA A 199 6.58 -29.84 -0.18
CA ALA A 199 6.62 -31.20 0.33
C ALA A 199 7.67 -32.08 -0.37
N ASP A 200 8.02 -31.75 -1.63
CA ASP A 200 9.07 -32.42 -2.42
C ASP A 200 10.49 -31.89 -2.15
N GLY A 201 10.67 -31.01 -1.16
CA GLY A 201 11.97 -30.44 -0.76
C GLY A 201 12.41 -29.21 -1.55
N GLU A 202 11.72 -28.82 -2.64
CA GLU A 202 12.06 -27.61 -3.38
C GLU A 202 11.77 -26.35 -2.56
N LYS A 203 12.64 -25.37 -2.66
CA LYS A 203 12.46 -24.05 -2.03
C LYS A 203 12.17 -23.00 -3.10
N ARG A 204 11.18 -22.14 -2.85
CA ARG A 204 10.90 -21.00 -3.73
C ARG A 204 10.54 -19.75 -2.93
N TYR A 205 10.90 -18.59 -3.45
CA TYR A 205 10.38 -17.30 -2.94
C TYR A 205 9.10 -16.91 -3.66
N ILE A 206 8.15 -16.38 -2.91
CA ILE A 206 6.94 -15.73 -3.43
C ILE A 206 6.82 -14.30 -2.90
N ILE A 207 5.96 -13.48 -3.51
CA ILE A 207 5.54 -12.22 -2.90
C ILE A 207 4.67 -12.55 -1.68
N ALA A 208 5.04 -12.06 -0.50
CA ALA A 208 4.25 -12.27 0.70
C ALA A 208 2.96 -11.44 0.65
N PRO A 209 1.77 -12.03 0.73
CA PRO A 209 0.53 -11.30 0.94
C PRO A 209 0.45 -10.73 2.37
N ASN A 210 -0.45 -9.78 2.54
CA ASN A 210 -0.75 -9.22 3.84
C ASN A 210 -1.51 -10.24 4.70
N GLY A 211 -1.11 -10.38 5.97
CA GLY A 211 -1.72 -11.32 6.90
C GLY A 211 -1.13 -12.74 6.88
N MET A 212 -0.16 -13.02 6.00
CA MET A 212 0.55 -14.30 5.98
C MET A 212 1.45 -14.46 7.22
N LYS A 213 1.47 -15.65 7.79
CA LYS A 213 2.27 -16.02 8.96
C LYS A 213 3.24 -17.17 8.61
N VAL A 214 4.29 -17.30 9.41
CA VAL A 214 5.17 -18.47 9.35
C VAL A 214 4.40 -19.70 9.81
N GLY A 215 4.52 -20.80 9.08
CA GLY A 215 3.76 -22.03 9.32
C GLY A 215 2.50 -22.17 8.45
N ASP A 216 2.03 -21.10 7.79
CA ASP A 216 0.89 -21.21 6.90
C ASP A 216 1.17 -22.17 5.75
N GLN A 217 0.17 -22.96 5.39
CA GLN A 217 0.23 -23.84 4.22
C GLN A 217 -0.34 -23.14 2.99
N ILE A 218 0.35 -23.26 1.88
CA ILE A 218 0.01 -22.62 0.61
C ILE A 218 -0.07 -23.65 -0.49
N LEU A 219 -1.10 -23.54 -1.29
CA LEU A 219 -1.35 -24.39 -2.44
C LEU A 219 -1.50 -23.56 -3.72
N SER A 220 -1.12 -24.13 -4.84
CA SER A 220 -1.36 -23.56 -6.16
C SER A 220 -2.09 -24.58 -7.04
N GLY A 221 -3.06 -24.16 -7.83
CA GLY A 221 -3.77 -25.07 -8.74
C GLY A 221 -5.29 -25.05 -8.61
N LYS A 222 -5.93 -26.04 -9.15
CA LYS A 222 -7.40 -26.17 -9.14
C LYS A 222 -7.95 -26.64 -7.80
N THR A 223 -7.19 -27.43 -7.06
CA THR A 223 -7.58 -27.94 -5.74
C THR A 223 -7.38 -26.93 -4.62
N ALA A 224 -6.76 -25.78 -4.94
CA ALA A 224 -6.49 -24.74 -3.94
C ALA A 224 -7.78 -24.10 -3.45
N THR A 225 -7.88 -23.93 -2.14
CA THR A 225 -8.97 -23.18 -1.49
C THR A 225 -8.72 -21.66 -1.58
N PRO A 226 -9.75 -20.80 -1.51
CA PRO A 226 -9.60 -19.35 -1.62
C PRO A 226 -9.01 -18.69 -0.36
N ASN A 227 -7.93 -19.26 0.17
CA ASN A 227 -7.19 -18.74 1.31
C ASN A 227 -6.07 -17.77 0.89
N ILE A 228 -5.68 -16.87 1.80
CA ILE A 228 -4.63 -15.88 1.56
C ILE A 228 -3.32 -16.58 1.19
N GLY A 229 -2.74 -16.20 0.04
CA GLY A 229 -1.47 -16.75 -0.46
C GLY A 229 -1.61 -17.87 -1.47
N ASN A 230 -2.77 -18.53 -1.55
CA ASN A 230 -3.03 -19.55 -2.56
C ASN A 230 -3.13 -18.93 -3.95
N ALA A 231 -2.64 -19.66 -4.96
CA ALA A 231 -2.71 -19.25 -6.36
C ALA A 231 -3.71 -20.13 -7.12
N MET A 232 -4.66 -19.48 -7.79
CA MET A 232 -5.76 -20.15 -8.49
C MET A 232 -5.97 -19.54 -9.87
N TYR A 233 -6.63 -20.27 -10.74
CA TYR A 233 -7.12 -19.71 -12.00
C TYR A 233 -8.23 -18.70 -11.73
N LEU A 234 -8.34 -17.65 -12.55
CA LEU A 234 -9.40 -16.65 -12.42
C LEU A 234 -10.81 -17.27 -12.62
N SER A 235 -10.89 -18.44 -13.25
CA SER A 235 -12.13 -19.23 -13.35
C SER A 235 -12.65 -19.70 -11.98
N ASP A 236 -11.74 -20.02 -11.06
CA ASP A 236 -12.06 -20.74 -9.83
C ASP A 236 -12.16 -19.80 -8.61
N ILE A 237 -11.64 -18.59 -8.73
CA ILE A 237 -11.64 -17.58 -7.63
C ILE A 237 -13.05 -17.01 -7.45
N PRO A 238 -13.63 -16.99 -6.23
CA PRO A 238 -14.94 -16.38 -5.98
C PRO A 238 -15.00 -14.89 -6.41
N LEU A 239 -16.17 -14.45 -6.90
CA LEU A 239 -16.38 -13.05 -7.28
C LEU A 239 -16.27 -12.14 -6.04
N GLY A 240 -15.79 -10.91 -6.25
CA GLY A 240 -15.55 -9.94 -5.17
C GLY A 240 -14.24 -10.13 -4.43
N THR A 241 -13.52 -11.24 -4.66
CA THR A 241 -12.26 -11.55 -3.97
C THR A 241 -11.15 -10.56 -4.34
N VAL A 242 -10.36 -10.21 -3.34
CA VAL A 242 -9.13 -9.40 -3.48
C VAL A 242 -8.00 -10.31 -3.92
N ILE A 243 -7.32 -9.93 -5.00
CA ILE A 243 -6.26 -10.72 -5.63
C ILE A 243 -5.03 -9.86 -5.95
N HIS A 244 -3.88 -10.50 -6.06
CA HIS A 244 -2.62 -9.88 -6.45
C HIS A 244 -1.79 -10.81 -7.34
N ASN A 245 -0.60 -10.39 -7.79
CA ASN A 245 0.29 -11.17 -8.65
C ASN A 245 -0.42 -11.79 -9.86
N ILE A 246 -1.21 -10.98 -10.58
CA ILE A 246 -2.11 -11.42 -11.63
C ILE A 246 -1.37 -11.57 -12.95
N GLU A 247 -1.60 -12.67 -13.65
CA GLU A 247 -1.13 -12.86 -15.02
C GLU A 247 -1.95 -12.06 -16.03
N LEU A 248 -1.31 -11.66 -17.12
CA LEU A 248 -1.97 -11.05 -18.29
C LEU A 248 -2.08 -12.01 -19.48
N LYS A 249 -1.22 -13.03 -19.51
CA LYS A 249 -1.23 -14.12 -20.49
C LYS A 249 -0.96 -15.41 -19.73
N PRO A 250 -1.69 -16.49 -20.00
CA PRO A 250 -1.49 -17.77 -19.32
C PRO A 250 -0.03 -18.24 -19.38
N GLY A 251 0.49 -18.72 -18.27
CA GLY A 251 1.84 -19.27 -18.14
C GLY A 251 3.00 -18.27 -18.20
N LYS A 252 2.72 -16.97 -18.39
CA LYS A 252 3.77 -15.93 -18.41
C LYS A 252 4.26 -15.53 -17.02
N GLY A 253 3.49 -15.82 -16.01
CA GLY A 253 3.71 -15.38 -14.63
C GLY A 253 3.07 -14.02 -14.31
N GLY A 254 2.79 -13.82 -13.04
CA GLY A 254 2.13 -12.62 -12.55
C GLY A 254 2.89 -11.35 -12.88
N SER A 255 2.20 -10.34 -13.36
CA SER A 255 2.76 -9.07 -13.81
C SER A 255 2.08 -7.84 -13.20
N ILE A 256 0.84 -7.98 -12.75
CA ILE A 256 0.01 -6.91 -12.19
C ILE A 256 -0.12 -7.08 -10.67
N ALA A 257 -0.28 -5.97 -9.94
CA ALA A 257 -0.48 -5.92 -8.49
C ALA A 257 0.62 -6.67 -7.71
N ARG A 258 1.91 -6.26 -7.91
CA ARG A 258 3.09 -6.83 -7.24
C ARG A 258 3.77 -5.86 -6.28
N GLY A 259 3.40 -4.60 -6.28
CA GLY A 259 3.96 -3.58 -5.38
C GLY A 259 3.35 -3.67 -3.99
N ALA A 260 4.05 -3.13 -2.98
CA ALA A 260 3.58 -3.09 -1.61
C ALA A 260 2.16 -2.50 -1.49
N GLY A 261 1.29 -3.17 -0.74
CA GLY A 261 -0.09 -2.75 -0.49
C GLY A 261 -1.01 -2.76 -1.71
N THR A 262 -0.53 -3.19 -2.89
CA THR A 262 -1.39 -3.23 -4.08
C THR A 262 -2.27 -4.48 -4.10
N TYR A 263 -3.45 -4.32 -4.66
CA TYR A 263 -4.40 -5.40 -4.90
C TYR A 263 -5.28 -5.04 -6.10
N ALA A 264 -5.92 -6.03 -6.65
CA ALA A 264 -7.00 -5.89 -7.63
C ALA A 264 -8.22 -6.66 -7.12
N GLN A 265 -9.39 -6.42 -7.68
CA GLN A 265 -10.62 -7.09 -7.29
C GLN A 265 -11.24 -7.76 -8.51
N LEU A 266 -11.63 -9.02 -8.35
CA LEU A 266 -12.37 -9.78 -9.36
C LEU A 266 -13.85 -9.41 -9.26
N ASN A 267 -14.36 -8.63 -10.21
CA ASN A 267 -15.75 -8.15 -10.15
C ASN A 267 -16.74 -9.12 -10.79
N ALA A 268 -16.42 -9.62 -11.99
CA ALA A 268 -17.32 -10.49 -12.74
C ALA A 268 -16.53 -11.42 -13.67
N ARG A 269 -17.21 -12.39 -14.27
CA ARG A 269 -16.72 -13.22 -15.36
C ARG A 269 -17.71 -13.13 -16.51
N ASP A 270 -17.18 -13.05 -17.72
CA ASP A 270 -17.97 -13.02 -18.94
C ASP A 270 -17.30 -13.92 -19.99
N GLY A 271 -17.87 -15.08 -20.23
CA GLY A 271 -17.35 -16.09 -21.13
C GLY A 271 -15.87 -16.42 -20.86
N LYS A 272 -15.00 -16.12 -21.81
CA LYS A 272 -13.55 -16.38 -21.73
C LYS A 272 -12.77 -15.36 -20.89
N TYR A 273 -13.43 -14.31 -20.38
CA TYR A 273 -12.77 -13.21 -19.69
C TYR A 273 -13.26 -13.03 -18.26
N ALA A 274 -12.34 -12.71 -17.39
CA ALA A 274 -12.59 -12.19 -16.06
C ALA A 274 -12.47 -10.67 -16.07
N ILE A 275 -13.42 -9.99 -15.46
CA ILE A 275 -13.47 -8.53 -15.33
C ILE A 275 -12.82 -8.15 -13.99
N VAL A 276 -11.64 -7.53 -14.07
CA VAL A 276 -10.83 -7.22 -12.90
C VAL A 276 -10.65 -5.71 -12.77
N LYS A 277 -10.97 -5.19 -11.58
CA LYS A 277 -10.68 -3.80 -11.18
C LYS A 277 -9.24 -3.70 -10.69
N MET A 278 -8.41 -3.00 -11.45
CA MET A 278 -6.98 -2.86 -11.22
C MET A 278 -6.65 -1.88 -10.07
N PRO A 279 -5.44 -1.92 -9.49
CA PRO A 279 -5.00 -0.95 -8.48
C PRO A 279 -5.06 0.51 -8.95
N SER A 280 -4.98 0.75 -10.25
CA SER A 280 -5.10 2.09 -10.84
C SER A 280 -6.54 2.63 -10.90
N GLY A 281 -7.55 1.80 -10.62
CA GLY A 281 -8.97 2.09 -10.82
C GLY A 281 -9.49 1.77 -12.23
N GLU A 282 -8.64 1.29 -13.14
CA GLU A 282 -9.02 0.81 -14.47
C GLU A 282 -9.71 -0.57 -14.35
N THR A 283 -10.83 -0.77 -15.03
CA THR A 283 -11.49 -2.07 -15.15
C THR A 283 -11.09 -2.73 -16.45
N ARG A 284 -10.57 -3.94 -16.39
CA ARG A 284 -9.96 -4.62 -17.51
C ARG A 284 -10.37 -6.08 -17.60
N MET A 285 -10.49 -6.58 -18.83
CA MET A 285 -10.69 -7.98 -19.17
C MET A 285 -9.36 -8.74 -19.15
N ILE A 286 -9.32 -9.89 -18.51
CA ILE A 286 -8.19 -10.85 -18.47
C ILE A 286 -8.74 -12.23 -18.74
N LEU A 287 -8.01 -13.09 -19.45
CA LEU A 287 -8.45 -14.46 -19.72
C LEU A 287 -8.65 -15.22 -18.40
N VAL A 288 -9.73 -15.97 -18.28
CA VAL A 288 -10.07 -16.78 -17.09
C VAL A 288 -9.03 -17.87 -16.79
N THR A 289 -8.27 -18.30 -17.80
CA THR A 289 -7.14 -19.25 -17.68
C THR A 289 -5.88 -18.65 -17.07
N CYS A 290 -5.84 -17.36 -16.83
CA CYS A 290 -4.74 -16.71 -16.11
C CYS A 290 -4.81 -17.01 -14.62
N ILE A 291 -3.62 -17.08 -13.98
CA ILE A 291 -3.49 -17.33 -12.54
C ILE A 291 -3.38 -16.01 -11.80
N ALA A 292 -3.95 -15.98 -10.59
CA ALA A 292 -3.78 -14.90 -9.63
C ALA A 292 -3.61 -15.47 -8.22
N THR A 293 -2.99 -14.70 -7.33
CA THR A 293 -2.82 -15.06 -5.91
C THR A 293 -3.84 -14.30 -5.06
N ILE A 294 -4.43 -14.97 -4.10
CA ILE A 294 -5.48 -14.42 -3.22
C ILE A 294 -4.87 -13.52 -2.15
N GLY A 295 -5.53 -12.40 -1.86
CA GLY A 295 -5.13 -11.40 -0.87
C GLY A 295 -4.50 -10.15 -1.49
N SER A 296 -4.14 -9.19 -0.64
CA SER A 296 -3.38 -8.00 -1.00
C SER A 296 -1.88 -8.19 -0.71
N VAL A 297 -1.02 -7.44 -1.38
CA VAL A 297 0.43 -7.49 -1.14
C VAL A 297 0.78 -6.88 0.22
N SER A 298 1.74 -7.46 0.91
CA SER A 298 2.28 -6.98 2.20
C SER A 298 2.88 -5.57 2.13
N ASN A 299 3.27 -5.03 3.31
CA ASN A 299 3.96 -3.75 3.45
C ASN A 299 3.17 -2.55 2.92
N SER A 300 1.86 -2.51 3.17
CA SER A 300 0.93 -1.48 2.66
C SER A 300 1.32 -0.05 3.02
N GLU A 301 2.06 0.15 4.11
CA GLU A 301 2.50 1.46 4.58
C GLU A 301 3.79 1.98 3.91
N HIS A 302 4.34 1.24 2.97
CA HIS A 302 5.59 1.61 2.29
C HIS A 302 5.54 3.01 1.64
N ASN A 303 4.39 3.42 1.13
CA ASN A 303 4.21 4.74 0.51
C ASN A 303 4.26 5.91 1.51
N LEU A 304 4.07 5.65 2.81
CA LEU A 304 4.13 6.64 3.88
C LEU A 304 5.57 6.90 4.36
N ALA A 305 6.54 6.09 3.93
CA ALA A 305 7.95 6.25 4.27
C ALA A 305 8.53 7.52 3.61
N VAL A 306 9.16 8.36 4.42
CA VAL A 306 9.79 9.61 3.96
C VAL A 306 11.30 9.52 4.17
N SER A 307 12.05 9.76 3.09
CA SER A 307 13.52 9.61 3.10
C SER A 307 14.25 10.64 3.99
N GLY A 308 13.72 11.85 4.13
CA GLY A 308 14.23 12.89 4.99
C GLY A 308 15.48 13.64 4.47
N LYS A 309 16.31 13.01 3.60
CA LYS A 309 17.53 13.62 3.06
C LYS A 309 17.84 13.16 1.63
N ALA A 310 18.49 14.02 0.85
CA ALA A 310 18.90 13.73 -0.54
C ALA A 310 19.91 12.57 -0.63
N GLY A 311 20.80 12.42 0.37
CA GLY A 311 21.77 11.32 0.42
C GLY A 311 21.13 9.93 0.38
N ARG A 312 19.92 9.76 0.91
CA ARG A 312 19.20 8.48 0.84
C ARG A 312 18.80 8.13 -0.60
N SER A 313 18.43 9.12 -1.41
CA SER A 313 18.19 8.89 -2.84
C SER A 313 19.47 8.46 -3.56
N ARG A 314 20.64 9.00 -3.16
CA ARG A 314 21.94 8.55 -3.67
C ARG A 314 22.23 7.09 -3.34
N TRP A 315 21.92 6.66 -2.10
CA TRP A 315 22.07 5.25 -1.69
C TRP A 315 21.17 4.31 -2.49
N LEU A 316 20.01 4.79 -2.95
CA LEU A 316 19.11 4.03 -3.82
C LEU A 316 19.53 4.06 -5.30
N GLY A 317 20.67 4.69 -5.65
CA GLY A 317 21.17 4.76 -7.01
C GLY A 317 20.57 5.87 -7.87
N ARG A 318 19.87 6.83 -7.26
CA ARG A 318 19.32 8.01 -7.95
C ARG A 318 20.28 9.19 -7.83
N ARG A 319 20.69 9.74 -8.96
CA ARG A 319 21.49 10.96 -9.04
C ARG A 319 20.60 12.21 -8.98
N PRO A 320 21.15 13.37 -8.62
CA PRO A 320 20.44 14.64 -8.70
C PRO A 320 19.92 14.91 -10.11
N ARG A 321 18.72 15.48 -10.21
CA ARG A 321 18.08 15.80 -11.48
C ARG A 321 18.04 17.31 -11.69
N VAL A 322 18.62 17.75 -12.79
CA VAL A 322 18.59 19.16 -13.21
C VAL A 322 17.28 19.44 -13.93
N ARG A 323 16.67 20.60 -13.64
CA ARG A 323 15.45 21.06 -14.30
C ARG A 323 15.78 21.60 -15.70
N GLY A 324 14.88 21.42 -16.68
CA GLY A 324 15.08 21.94 -18.04
C GLY A 324 15.26 23.44 -18.14
N VAL A 325 14.60 24.20 -17.24
CA VAL A 325 14.67 25.68 -17.19
C VAL A 325 16.07 26.24 -16.87
N VAL A 326 16.92 25.43 -16.20
CA VAL A 326 18.31 25.84 -15.86
C VAL A 326 19.37 25.27 -16.80
N MET A 327 18.93 24.70 -17.91
CA MET A 327 19.80 24.21 -19.00
C MET A 327 19.94 25.24 -20.08
N ASN A 328 20.91 25.04 -20.98
CA ASN A 328 21.06 25.85 -22.17
C ASN A 328 20.00 25.46 -23.23
N PRO A 329 19.69 26.35 -24.21
CA PRO A 329 18.70 26.06 -25.25
C PRO A 329 18.99 24.81 -26.06
N VAL A 330 20.27 24.48 -26.28
CA VAL A 330 20.70 23.25 -26.97
C VAL A 330 20.34 21.95 -26.20
N ASP A 331 20.30 22.00 -24.87
CA ASP A 331 20.07 20.84 -24.05
C ASP A 331 18.58 20.59 -23.75
N HIS A 332 17.78 21.64 -23.77
CA HIS A 332 16.36 21.53 -23.42
C HIS A 332 15.54 22.66 -24.05
N PRO A 333 14.33 22.39 -24.62
CA PRO A 333 13.43 23.38 -25.21
C PRO A 333 12.99 24.51 -24.26
N MET A 334 13.15 24.33 -22.96
CA MET A 334 12.83 25.32 -21.92
C MET A 334 14.09 25.96 -21.32
N GLY A 335 15.24 25.74 -21.94
CA GLY A 335 16.52 26.32 -21.52
C GLY A 335 16.73 27.70 -22.13
N GLY A 336 17.68 28.45 -21.58
CA GLY A 336 18.03 29.81 -21.99
C GLY A 336 17.15 30.90 -21.41
N GLY A 337 17.33 32.11 -21.94
CA GLY A 337 16.67 33.34 -21.48
C GLY A 337 17.38 33.97 -20.27
N GLU A 338 16.95 35.16 -19.91
CA GLU A 338 17.45 35.89 -18.76
C GLU A 338 16.71 35.46 -17.47
N GLY A 339 17.46 35.23 -16.43
CA GLY A 339 16.93 34.82 -15.11
C GLY A 339 16.19 33.49 -15.15
N ARG A 340 15.04 33.41 -14.49
CA ARG A 340 14.22 32.18 -14.37
C ARG A 340 13.10 32.15 -15.43
N ASN A 341 13.43 32.37 -16.67
CA ASN A 341 12.45 32.32 -17.77
C ASN A 341 12.13 30.86 -18.13
N SER A 342 10.84 30.50 -18.23
CA SER A 342 10.42 29.15 -18.59
C SER A 342 10.21 28.90 -20.08
N GLY A 343 10.35 29.94 -20.95
CA GLY A 343 10.34 29.80 -22.40
C GLY A 343 9.06 29.22 -23.01
N GLY A 344 7.88 29.46 -22.40
CA GLY A 344 6.60 29.05 -22.93
C GLY A 344 5.98 27.81 -22.30
N HIS A 345 5.18 27.06 -23.06
CA HIS A 345 4.50 25.84 -22.54
C HIS A 345 5.49 24.78 -22.05
N PRO A 346 5.19 24.12 -20.88
CA PRO A 346 6.03 23.05 -20.36
C PRO A 346 6.20 21.90 -21.35
N ARG A 347 7.45 21.63 -21.73
CA ARG A 347 7.82 20.55 -22.66
C ARG A 347 8.85 19.61 -22.05
N SER A 348 8.88 18.37 -22.53
CA SER A 348 9.98 17.45 -22.28
C SER A 348 11.19 17.84 -23.14
N ARG A 349 12.35 17.25 -22.89
CA ARG A 349 13.54 17.47 -23.74
C ARG A 349 13.33 17.12 -25.23
N ASN A 350 12.39 16.24 -25.52
CA ASN A 350 12.05 15.83 -26.88
C ASN A 350 10.95 16.72 -27.50
N GLY A 351 10.67 17.88 -26.90
CA GLY A 351 9.66 18.82 -27.39
C GLY A 351 8.21 18.45 -27.11
N ILE A 352 7.95 17.26 -26.53
CA ILE A 352 6.60 16.78 -26.26
C ILE A 352 5.98 17.60 -25.11
N PRO A 353 4.74 18.14 -25.25
CA PRO A 353 4.06 18.84 -24.17
C PRO A 353 3.98 18.01 -22.88
N ALA A 354 4.39 18.58 -21.75
CA ALA A 354 4.43 17.89 -20.46
C ALA A 354 3.11 17.93 -19.71
N LYS A 355 2.18 18.84 -20.06
CA LYS A 355 0.85 18.98 -19.46
C LYS A 355 -0.24 18.73 -20.50
N GLY A 356 -1.25 17.95 -20.13
CA GLY A 356 -2.46 17.69 -20.93
C GLY A 356 -2.29 16.73 -22.11
N PHE A 357 -1.10 16.54 -22.64
CA PHE A 357 -0.86 15.67 -23.79
C PHE A 357 -1.00 14.19 -23.42
N LYS A 358 -1.85 13.46 -24.16
CA LYS A 358 -2.05 12.02 -23.97
C LYS A 358 -0.99 11.24 -24.74
N THR A 359 -0.02 10.64 -24.02
CA THR A 359 1.12 9.91 -24.62
C THR A 359 0.79 8.47 -25.02
N ARG A 360 -0.33 7.90 -24.56
CA ARG A 360 -0.76 6.55 -24.95
C ARG A 360 -1.15 6.51 -26.42
N SER A 361 -0.63 5.55 -27.17
CA SER A 361 -1.05 5.33 -28.56
C SER A 361 -2.55 5.04 -28.66
N LYS A 362 -3.24 5.67 -29.62
CA LYS A 362 -4.68 5.49 -29.85
C LYS A 362 -5.03 4.09 -30.36
N SER A 363 -4.12 3.44 -31.07
CA SER A 363 -4.30 2.12 -31.71
C SER A 363 -3.67 0.96 -30.92
N LYS A 364 -3.44 1.14 -29.62
CA LYS A 364 -2.82 0.09 -28.82
C LYS A 364 -3.74 -1.10 -28.65
N TYR A 365 -3.28 -2.31 -29.03
CA TYR A 365 -4.05 -3.56 -28.93
C TYR A 365 -4.75 -3.77 -27.57
N SER A 366 -4.06 -3.39 -26.48
CA SER A 366 -4.61 -3.54 -25.13
C SER A 366 -5.82 -2.64 -24.83
N ASP A 367 -6.21 -1.72 -25.71
CA ASP A 367 -7.39 -0.87 -25.51
C ASP A 367 -8.70 -1.65 -25.66
N LYS A 368 -8.70 -2.71 -26.49
CA LYS A 368 -9.84 -3.65 -26.63
C LYS A 368 -10.18 -4.39 -25.34
N LEU A 369 -9.21 -4.52 -24.42
CA LEU A 369 -9.36 -5.22 -23.15
C LEU A 369 -9.72 -4.28 -21.98
N ILE A 370 -9.86 -2.98 -22.20
CA ILE A 370 -10.20 -2.00 -21.16
C ILE A 370 -11.68 -1.67 -21.29
N ILE A 371 -12.46 -2.02 -20.26
CA ILE A 371 -13.89 -1.69 -20.17
C ILE A 371 -14.07 -0.26 -19.69
N GLU A 372 -13.45 0.07 -18.56
CA GLU A 372 -13.56 1.38 -17.94
C GLU A 372 -12.16 1.92 -17.62
N ARG A 373 -11.89 3.16 -18.05
CA ARG A 373 -10.65 3.84 -17.68
C ARG A 373 -10.81 4.50 -16.31
N ARG A 374 -9.69 4.70 -15.63
CA ARG A 374 -9.62 5.41 -14.35
C ARG A 374 -10.33 6.78 -14.48
N LYS A 375 -11.30 7.04 -13.62
CA LYS A 375 -11.88 8.38 -13.44
C LYS A 375 -10.79 9.30 -12.85
N LYS A 376 -10.74 10.53 -13.34
CA LYS A 376 -9.79 11.56 -12.84
C LYS A 376 -10.20 12.06 -11.48
#